data_9862d3f8d11848df6b67ea4cf7ae91c4
#
_entry.id   9862d3f8d11848df6b67ea4cf7ae91c4
#
_cell.length_a   1.000
_cell.length_b   1.000
_cell.length_c   1.000
_cell.angle_alpha   90.00
_cell.angle_beta   90.00
_cell.angle_gamma   90.00
#
_symmetry.space_group_name_H-M   'P 1'
#
loop_
_entity.id
_entity.type
_entity.pdbx_description
1 polymer ?
#
loop_
_entity_poly.entity_id
_entity_poly.type
_entity_poly.pdbx_seq_one_letter_code
_entity_poly.pdbx_strand_id
1 'polypeptide(L)'
;MPTYTTRTYLDIVNRLSPSVPGCPTPVIEQYVRDAAIEACERTLAWRYEQPKIRLVPGAHDYAYETPDDAEVHAFLTATVNGRVLKPITIEQLYDIYPKWPNQDANERAEPCYVTQLDPDNFSVAPIPDNSTTYDVRMIVCLKPLRTATKMDKKFLDELENVIMHGALQHLLVLPDRTFSDRELASYHAKQFAFKLSERRARTNLGAAKASMRVQAQKFA
;
A
#
# COMPACT_ATOMS: atom_id res chain seq x y z
N MET A 1 -18.84 8.18 -5.72
CA MET A 1 -17.39 7.91 -5.78
C MET A 1 -16.70 9.06 -5.06
N PRO A 2 -15.74 8.81 -4.16
CA PRO A 2 -14.95 9.89 -3.59
C PRO A 2 -14.17 10.58 -4.72
N THR A 3 -14.26 11.91 -4.77
CA THR A 3 -13.53 12.70 -5.77
C THR A 3 -12.05 12.66 -5.39
N TYR A 4 -11.24 11.93 -6.15
CA TYR A 4 -9.79 11.90 -5.97
C TYR A 4 -9.20 13.21 -6.46
N THR A 5 -8.66 13.99 -5.53
CA THR A 5 -7.88 15.18 -5.86
C THR A 5 -6.42 14.77 -5.85
N THR A 6 -5.76 14.83 -7.00
CA THR A 6 -4.32 14.52 -7.11
C THR A 6 -3.48 15.77 -6.98
N ARG A 7 -2.24 15.61 -6.50
CA ARG A 7 -1.19 16.63 -6.46
C ARG A 7 0.07 16.08 -7.12
N THR A 8 0.74 16.89 -7.92
CA THR A 8 1.98 16.51 -8.62
C THR A 8 3.18 16.54 -7.68
N TYR A 9 4.19 15.74 -7.97
CA TYR A 9 5.47 15.77 -7.26
C TYR A 9 6.25 17.04 -7.51
N LEU A 10 5.93 17.79 -8.57
CA LEU A 10 6.64 19.02 -8.96
C LEU A 10 6.69 20.05 -7.83
N ASP A 11 5.65 20.13 -7.00
CA ASP A 11 5.63 21.05 -5.85
C ASP A 11 6.73 20.70 -4.84
N ILE A 12 6.96 19.42 -4.58
CA ILE A 12 8.02 18.94 -3.69
C ILE A 12 9.39 19.15 -4.35
N VAL A 13 9.50 18.86 -5.63
CA VAL A 13 10.71 19.08 -6.44
C VAL A 13 11.15 20.55 -6.36
N ASN A 14 10.22 21.48 -6.53
CA ASN A 14 10.51 22.93 -6.45
C ASN A 14 11.00 23.34 -5.06
N ARG A 15 10.53 22.70 -3.99
CA ARG A 15 10.98 22.94 -2.61
C ARG A 15 12.37 22.36 -2.34
N LEU A 16 12.73 21.26 -3.00
CA LEU A 16 14.03 20.60 -2.84
C LEU A 16 15.13 21.22 -3.70
N SER A 17 14.76 21.81 -4.83
CA SER A 17 15.71 22.39 -5.80
C SER A 17 16.76 23.36 -5.17
N PRO A 18 16.41 24.24 -4.22
CA PRO A 18 17.41 25.08 -3.56
C PRO A 18 18.44 24.32 -2.72
N SER A 19 18.09 23.13 -2.22
CA SER A 19 18.99 22.30 -1.40
C SER A 19 19.99 21.48 -2.25
N VAL A 20 19.73 21.36 -3.56
CA VAL A 20 20.56 20.59 -4.51
C VAL A 20 20.81 21.40 -5.80
N PRO A 21 21.49 22.53 -5.69
CA PRO A 21 21.67 23.45 -6.81
C PRO A 21 22.41 22.79 -7.98
N GLY A 22 21.86 22.94 -9.20
CA GLY A 22 22.40 22.31 -10.41
C GLY A 22 22.00 20.86 -10.63
N CYS A 23 21.19 20.27 -9.75
CA CYS A 23 20.61 18.96 -10.00
C CYS A 23 19.49 19.05 -11.04
N PRO A 24 19.49 18.22 -12.10
CA PRO A 24 18.40 18.21 -13.07
C PRO A 24 17.06 17.85 -12.44
N THR A 25 16.01 18.61 -12.77
CA THR A 25 14.64 18.39 -12.26
C THR A 25 14.15 16.95 -12.38
N PRO A 26 14.37 16.22 -13.51
CA PRO A 26 13.94 14.82 -13.60
C PRO A 26 14.62 13.88 -12.59
N VAL A 27 15.87 14.20 -12.21
CA VAL A 27 16.60 13.41 -11.20
C VAL A 27 16.00 13.65 -9.82
N ILE A 28 15.70 14.90 -9.46
CA ILE A 28 15.03 15.21 -8.18
C ILE A 28 13.65 14.53 -8.14
N GLU A 29 12.89 14.59 -9.23
CA GLU A 29 11.57 13.96 -9.32
C GLU A 29 11.63 12.45 -9.13
N GLN A 30 12.65 11.80 -9.70
CA GLN A 30 12.84 10.35 -9.50
C GLN A 30 13.05 10.02 -8.02
N TYR A 31 13.94 10.73 -7.31
CA TYR A 31 14.18 10.46 -5.89
C TYR A 31 12.99 10.83 -5.00
N VAL A 32 12.20 11.84 -5.36
CA VAL A 32 10.94 12.17 -4.69
C VAL A 32 9.95 11.03 -4.84
N ARG A 33 9.81 10.47 -6.03
CA ARG A 33 8.94 9.32 -6.31
C ARG A 33 9.38 8.08 -5.55
N ASP A 34 10.68 7.75 -5.59
CA ASP A 34 11.24 6.59 -4.88
C ASP A 34 11.01 6.73 -3.36
N ALA A 35 11.21 7.92 -2.81
CA ALA A 35 10.91 8.20 -1.40
C ALA A 35 9.42 8.11 -1.08
N ALA A 36 8.53 8.49 -2.01
CA ALA A 36 7.08 8.35 -1.84
C ALA A 36 6.66 6.88 -1.85
N ILE A 37 7.23 6.07 -2.74
CA ILE A 37 7.01 4.62 -2.78
C ILE A 37 7.43 3.99 -1.45
N GLU A 38 8.67 4.22 -1.01
CA GLU A 38 9.18 3.69 0.26
C GLU A 38 8.34 4.15 1.46
N ALA A 39 7.92 5.41 1.48
CA ALA A 39 7.08 5.95 2.54
C ALA A 39 5.71 5.23 2.58
N CYS A 40 5.07 4.96 1.44
CA CYS A 40 3.82 4.21 1.38
C CYS A 40 3.99 2.76 1.83
N GLU A 41 5.03 2.07 1.34
CA GLU A 41 5.33 0.68 1.68
C GLU A 41 5.57 0.49 3.18
N ARG A 42 6.35 1.36 3.78
CA ARG A 42 6.74 1.23 5.20
C ARG A 42 5.67 1.72 6.18
N THR A 43 4.88 2.72 5.81
CA THR A 43 3.87 3.30 6.72
C THR A 43 2.48 2.70 6.56
N LEU A 44 2.16 2.10 5.40
CA LEU A 44 0.82 1.65 5.02
C LEU A 44 -0.23 2.76 5.17
N ALA A 45 0.18 4.02 4.91
CA ALA A 45 -0.65 5.18 5.15
C ALA A 45 -1.71 5.42 4.07
N TRP A 46 -1.41 5.08 2.81
CA TRP A 46 -2.35 5.28 1.70
C TRP A 46 -3.37 4.14 1.65
N ARG A 47 -4.35 4.21 2.55
CA ARG A 47 -5.44 3.26 2.62
C ARG A 47 -6.53 3.63 1.62
N TYR A 48 -6.94 2.63 0.85
CA TYR A 48 -7.95 2.76 -0.18
C TYR A 48 -9.07 1.73 0.03
N GLU A 49 -10.31 2.19 0.11
CA GLU A 49 -11.47 1.33 0.12
C GLU A 49 -11.85 1.00 -1.33
N GLN A 50 -11.74 -0.28 -1.69
CA GLN A 50 -12.12 -0.77 -3.01
C GLN A 50 -13.62 -0.56 -3.25
N PRO A 51 -14.02 -0.26 -4.48
CA PRO A 51 -15.40 -0.40 -4.88
C PRO A 51 -15.92 -1.81 -4.54
N LYS A 52 -17.20 -1.90 -4.27
CA LYS A 52 -17.83 -3.17 -3.95
C LYS A 52 -17.70 -4.14 -5.13
N ILE A 53 -17.02 -5.25 -4.93
CA ILE A 53 -16.77 -6.26 -5.96
C ILE A 53 -17.76 -7.39 -5.78
N ARG A 54 -18.53 -7.69 -6.83
CA ARG A 54 -19.42 -8.85 -6.85
C ARG A 54 -18.67 -10.07 -7.34
N LEU A 55 -18.63 -11.13 -6.52
CA LEU A 55 -18.03 -12.39 -6.91
C LEU A 55 -18.90 -13.12 -7.91
N VAL A 56 -18.26 -13.75 -8.88
CA VAL A 56 -18.91 -14.56 -9.92
C VAL A 56 -18.79 -16.03 -9.53
N PRO A 57 -19.91 -16.80 -9.48
CA PRO A 57 -19.85 -18.22 -9.20
C PRO A 57 -18.90 -18.96 -10.13
N GLY A 58 -18.00 -19.75 -9.58
CA GLY A 58 -16.99 -20.50 -10.34
C GLY A 58 -15.72 -19.73 -10.69
N ALA A 59 -15.64 -18.43 -10.42
CA ALA A 59 -14.41 -17.65 -10.56
C ALA A 59 -13.69 -17.55 -9.20
N HIS A 60 -12.37 -17.55 -9.22
CA HIS A 60 -11.55 -17.46 -8.02
C HIS A 60 -10.68 -16.18 -8.00
N ASP A 61 -10.31 -15.64 -9.17
CA ASP A 61 -9.47 -14.44 -9.32
C ASP A 61 -10.28 -13.22 -9.69
N TYR A 62 -9.93 -12.09 -9.08
CA TYR A 62 -10.60 -10.80 -9.26
C TYR A 62 -9.57 -9.69 -9.30
N ALA A 63 -9.70 -8.77 -10.27
CA ALA A 63 -8.84 -7.61 -10.36
C ALA A 63 -9.20 -6.57 -9.31
N TYR A 64 -8.17 -5.85 -8.81
CA TYR A 64 -8.37 -4.63 -8.04
C TYR A 64 -8.77 -3.46 -8.95
N GLU A 65 -9.59 -2.57 -8.43
CA GLU A 65 -9.84 -1.27 -9.05
C GLU A 65 -8.99 -0.21 -8.34
N THR A 66 -7.87 0.16 -8.95
CA THR A 66 -6.96 1.17 -8.39
C THR A 66 -7.12 2.51 -9.10
N PRO A 67 -6.86 3.64 -8.41
CA PRO A 67 -6.70 4.93 -9.06
C PRO A 67 -5.53 4.92 -10.05
N ASP A 68 -5.56 5.84 -11.04
CA ASP A 68 -4.43 6.08 -11.93
C ASP A 68 -3.15 6.33 -11.13
N ASP A 69 -2.01 5.93 -11.67
CA ASP A 69 -0.68 6.10 -11.07
C ASP A 69 -0.47 5.38 -9.72
N ALA A 70 -1.33 4.42 -9.34
CA ALA A 70 -1.22 3.65 -8.10
C ALA A 70 -1.35 2.14 -8.32
N GLU A 71 -0.68 1.36 -7.47
CA GLU A 71 -0.79 -0.10 -7.41
C GLU A 71 -1.02 -0.58 -5.98
N VAL A 72 -1.58 -1.78 -5.84
CA VAL A 72 -1.78 -2.38 -4.51
C VAL A 72 -0.45 -2.90 -3.97
N HIS A 73 -0.06 -2.38 -2.81
CA HIS A 73 1.10 -2.85 -2.08
C HIS A 73 0.77 -3.96 -1.08
N ALA A 74 -0.32 -3.77 -0.34
CA ALA A 74 -0.70 -4.70 0.71
C ALA A 74 -2.22 -4.73 0.89
N PHE A 75 -2.71 -5.92 1.14
CA PHE A 75 -4.06 -6.18 1.57
C PHE A 75 -4.18 -5.95 3.09
N LEU A 76 -5.19 -5.25 3.55
CA LEU A 76 -5.41 -4.97 4.97
C LEU A 76 -6.58 -5.77 5.55
N THR A 77 -7.74 -5.68 4.93
CA THR A 77 -8.94 -6.38 5.38
C THR A 77 -9.92 -6.58 4.23
N ALA A 78 -10.64 -7.70 4.24
CA ALA A 78 -11.78 -7.92 3.37
C ALA A 78 -12.94 -8.56 4.13
N THR A 79 -14.14 -8.28 3.65
CA THR A 79 -15.36 -8.92 4.12
C THR A 79 -16.21 -9.37 2.93
N VAL A 80 -16.84 -10.52 3.05
CA VAL A 80 -17.87 -10.99 2.13
C VAL A 80 -19.20 -11.02 2.87
N ASN A 81 -20.21 -10.30 2.38
CA ASN A 81 -21.52 -10.18 3.02
C ASN A 81 -21.44 -9.85 4.53
N GLY A 82 -20.42 -9.06 4.95
CA GLY A 82 -20.19 -8.69 6.35
C GLY A 82 -19.35 -9.66 7.17
N ARG A 83 -19.02 -10.85 6.64
CA ARG A 83 -18.10 -11.81 7.28
C ARG A 83 -16.67 -11.54 6.86
N VAL A 84 -15.73 -11.51 7.81
CA VAL A 84 -14.30 -11.25 7.54
C VAL A 84 -13.70 -12.45 6.80
N LEU A 85 -13.05 -12.17 5.67
CA LEU A 85 -12.18 -13.11 4.97
C LEU A 85 -10.83 -13.19 5.67
N LYS A 86 -10.33 -14.40 5.90
CA LYS A 86 -9.01 -14.60 6.52
C LYS A 86 -7.93 -14.54 5.43
N PRO A 87 -6.93 -13.66 5.57
CA PRO A 87 -5.78 -13.68 4.66
C PRO A 87 -4.93 -14.93 4.93
N ILE A 88 -4.56 -15.64 3.86
CA ILE A 88 -3.69 -16.81 3.91
C ILE A 88 -2.68 -16.76 2.76
N THR A 89 -1.55 -17.46 2.92
CA THR A 89 -0.60 -17.65 1.82
C THR A 89 -1.11 -18.67 0.82
N ILE A 90 -0.55 -18.66 -0.39
CA ILE A 90 -0.92 -19.63 -1.42
C ILE A 90 -0.62 -21.08 -0.99
N GLU A 91 0.47 -21.28 -0.24
CA GLU A 91 0.86 -22.58 0.29
C GLU A 91 -0.19 -23.09 1.28
N GLN A 92 -0.58 -22.25 2.26
CA GLN A 92 -1.66 -22.59 3.21
C GLN A 92 -2.99 -22.85 2.49
N LEU A 93 -3.24 -22.15 1.38
CA LEU A 93 -4.45 -22.38 0.59
C LEU A 93 -4.46 -23.76 -0.03
N TYR A 94 -3.34 -24.21 -0.61
CA TYR A 94 -3.23 -25.58 -1.17
C TYR A 94 -3.27 -26.66 -0.09
N ASP A 95 -2.80 -26.38 1.12
CA ASP A 95 -2.92 -27.32 2.25
C ASP A 95 -4.38 -27.54 2.64
N ILE A 96 -5.21 -26.47 2.62
CA ILE A 96 -6.63 -26.53 3.00
C ILE A 96 -7.48 -27.04 1.83
N TYR A 97 -7.18 -26.58 0.62
CA TYR A 97 -7.91 -26.90 -0.61
C TYR A 97 -6.95 -27.40 -1.71
N PRO A 98 -6.52 -28.68 -1.65
CA PRO A 98 -5.52 -29.23 -2.58
C PRO A 98 -5.92 -29.15 -4.06
N LYS A 99 -7.22 -29.10 -4.37
CA LYS A 99 -7.74 -28.99 -5.74
C LYS A 99 -7.96 -27.55 -6.20
N TRP A 100 -7.78 -26.55 -5.34
CA TRP A 100 -7.87 -25.15 -5.76
C TRP A 100 -6.75 -24.84 -6.80
N PRO A 101 -6.97 -24.13 -7.90
CA PRO A 101 -8.20 -23.40 -8.29
C PRO A 101 -9.22 -24.23 -9.11
N ASN A 102 -9.02 -25.54 -9.24
CA ASN A 102 -9.84 -26.41 -10.07
C ASN A 102 -10.88 -27.21 -9.23
N GLN A 103 -11.56 -26.53 -8.30
CA GLN A 103 -12.60 -27.14 -7.48
C GLN A 103 -13.83 -27.54 -8.30
N ASP A 104 -14.32 -28.77 -8.07
CA ASP A 104 -15.57 -29.22 -8.63
C ASP A 104 -16.77 -28.41 -8.07
N ALA A 105 -17.88 -28.41 -8.80
CA ALA A 105 -19.09 -27.67 -8.40
C ALA A 105 -19.58 -28.01 -6.97
N ASN A 106 -19.38 -29.25 -6.53
CA ASN A 106 -19.77 -29.72 -5.20
C ASN A 106 -18.81 -29.24 -4.07
N GLU A 107 -17.63 -28.78 -4.41
CA GLU A 107 -16.62 -28.28 -3.47
C GLU A 107 -16.66 -26.75 -3.32
N ARG A 108 -17.51 -26.09 -4.12
CA ARG A 108 -17.71 -24.64 -4.08
C ARG A 108 -18.59 -24.26 -2.90
N ALA A 109 -18.26 -23.14 -2.26
CA ALA A 109 -19.00 -22.65 -1.09
C ALA A 109 -18.79 -21.13 -0.90
N GLU A 110 -19.38 -20.57 0.15
CA GLU A 110 -19.12 -19.20 0.58
C GLU A 110 -17.62 -19.00 0.86
N PRO A 111 -16.97 -18.01 0.22
CA PRO A 111 -15.56 -17.72 0.46
C PRO A 111 -15.26 -17.34 1.91
N CYS A 112 -14.21 -17.93 2.47
CA CYS A 112 -13.75 -17.71 3.84
C CYS A 112 -12.32 -17.16 3.89
N TYR A 113 -11.57 -17.34 2.81
CA TYR A 113 -10.15 -16.96 2.71
C TYR A 113 -9.92 -16.06 1.52
N VAL A 114 -8.88 -15.25 1.63
CA VAL A 114 -8.38 -14.40 0.55
C VAL A 114 -6.87 -14.53 0.49
N THR A 115 -6.33 -14.58 -0.73
CA THR A 115 -4.89 -14.56 -0.99
C THR A 115 -4.59 -13.58 -2.11
N GLN A 116 -3.36 -13.11 -2.17
CA GLN A 116 -2.87 -12.22 -3.22
C GLN A 116 -1.58 -12.81 -3.79
N LEU A 117 -1.56 -13.05 -5.10
CA LEU A 117 -0.41 -13.59 -5.82
C LEU A 117 0.38 -12.48 -6.52
N ASP A 118 -0.30 -11.47 -7.00
CA ASP A 118 0.27 -10.33 -7.70
C ASP A 118 -0.39 -9.01 -7.24
N PRO A 119 0.20 -7.85 -7.57
CA PRO A 119 -0.34 -6.54 -7.16
C PRO A 119 -1.69 -6.18 -7.79
N ASP A 120 -2.06 -6.84 -8.89
CA ASP A 120 -3.21 -6.45 -9.70
C ASP A 120 -4.46 -7.28 -9.36
N ASN A 121 -4.28 -8.48 -8.77
CA ASN A 121 -5.36 -9.42 -8.52
C ASN A 121 -5.34 -9.99 -7.09
N PHE A 122 -6.52 -10.37 -6.63
CA PHE A 122 -6.70 -11.19 -5.43
C PHE A 122 -7.54 -12.42 -5.76
N SER A 123 -7.32 -13.48 -4.99
CA SER A 123 -8.06 -14.72 -5.15
C SER A 123 -8.82 -15.05 -3.87
N VAL A 124 -9.96 -15.72 -4.01
CA VAL A 124 -10.79 -16.16 -2.89
C VAL A 124 -10.91 -17.67 -2.83
N ALA A 125 -11.08 -18.20 -1.63
CA ALA A 125 -11.30 -19.63 -1.41
C ALA A 125 -12.25 -19.89 -0.23
N PRO A 126 -13.09 -20.95 -0.33
CA PRO A 126 -13.34 -21.77 -1.52
C PRO A 126 -13.87 -20.92 -2.68
N ILE A 127 -13.92 -21.49 -3.89
CA ILE A 127 -14.51 -20.83 -5.06
C ILE A 127 -15.99 -20.57 -4.79
N PRO A 128 -16.52 -19.37 -5.10
CA PRO A 128 -17.93 -19.03 -4.86
C PRO A 128 -18.88 -20.01 -5.54
N ASP A 129 -19.86 -20.50 -4.80
CA ASP A 129 -20.97 -21.26 -5.33
C ASP A 129 -22.08 -20.35 -5.93
N ASN A 130 -23.20 -20.93 -6.29
CA ASN A 130 -24.35 -20.21 -6.86
C ASN A 130 -25.51 -20.10 -5.86
N SER A 131 -25.28 -20.33 -4.57
CA SER A 131 -26.36 -20.34 -3.55
C SER A 131 -26.87 -18.94 -3.23
N THR A 132 -25.97 -17.94 -3.29
CA THR A 132 -26.29 -16.53 -3.02
C THR A 132 -25.36 -15.59 -3.77
N THR A 133 -25.66 -14.30 -3.69
CA THR A 133 -24.77 -13.25 -4.22
C THR A 133 -23.74 -12.89 -3.16
N TYR A 134 -22.47 -12.98 -3.52
CA TYR A 134 -21.34 -12.64 -2.68
C TYR A 134 -20.79 -11.27 -3.08
N ASP A 135 -20.84 -10.34 -2.16
CA ASP A 135 -20.31 -8.98 -2.35
C ASP A 135 -19.12 -8.76 -1.42
N VAL A 136 -17.95 -8.54 -2.00
CA VAL A 136 -16.72 -8.25 -1.26
C VAL A 136 -16.55 -6.75 -1.06
N ARG A 137 -16.24 -6.35 0.18
CA ARG A 137 -15.70 -5.03 0.52
C ARG A 137 -14.29 -5.20 1.05
N MET A 138 -13.38 -4.37 0.60
CA MET A 138 -11.97 -4.54 0.87
C MET A 138 -11.27 -3.20 1.11
N ILE A 139 -10.32 -3.19 2.03
CA ILE A 139 -9.39 -2.07 2.24
C ILE A 139 -8.00 -2.58 1.91
N VAL A 140 -7.34 -1.89 1.01
CA VAL A 140 -5.96 -2.15 0.59
C VAL A 140 -5.07 -0.96 0.89
N CYS A 141 -3.76 -1.19 0.96
CA CYS A 141 -2.77 -0.13 0.92
C CYS A 141 -2.24 0.04 -0.49
N LEU A 142 -2.23 1.26 -0.95
CA LEU A 142 -1.68 1.64 -2.24
C LEU A 142 -0.27 2.21 -2.09
N LYS A 143 0.49 2.14 -3.17
CA LYS A 143 1.73 2.87 -3.39
C LYS A 143 1.75 3.44 -4.80
N PRO A 144 2.54 4.51 -5.07
CA PRO A 144 2.67 5.06 -6.41
C PRO A 144 3.34 4.05 -7.35
N LEU A 145 2.93 4.03 -8.61
CA LEU A 145 3.67 3.38 -9.67
C LEU A 145 5.04 4.05 -9.86
N ARG A 146 6.03 3.29 -10.37
CA ARG A 146 7.35 3.86 -10.71
C ARG A 146 7.32 4.90 -11.83
N THR A 147 6.24 4.96 -12.58
CA THR A 147 5.97 5.96 -13.63
C THR A 147 5.10 7.11 -13.16
N ALA A 148 4.60 7.06 -11.92
CA ALA A 148 3.69 8.06 -11.38
C ALA A 148 4.31 9.46 -11.33
N THR A 149 3.54 10.47 -11.75
CA THR A 149 3.92 11.90 -11.68
C THR A 149 3.11 12.65 -10.64
N LYS A 150 2.08 12.03 -10.10
CA LYS A 150 1.13 12.58 -9.14
C LYS A 150 0.71 11.51 -8.13
N MET A 151 0.16 11.93 -7.02
CA MET A 151 -0.38 11.08 -5.98
C MET A 151 -1.66 11.71 -5.41
N ASP A 152 -2.47 10.96 -4.69
CA ASP A 152 -3.59 11.52 -3.94
C ASP A 152 -3.09 12.65 -3.02
N LYS A 153 -3.74 13.82 -3.15
CA LYS A 153 -3.32 15.06 -2.47
C LYS A 153 -3.27 14.90 -0.96
N LYS A 154 -4.26 14.24 -0.36
CA LYS A 154 -4.34 14.07 1.09
C LYS A 154 -3.12 13.33 1.63
N PHE A 155 -2.77 12.22 0.99
CA PHE A 155 -1.64 11.39 1.43
C PHE A 155 -0.29 12.05 1.10
N LEU A 156 -0.19 12.73 -0.05
CA LEU A 156 1.01 13.48 -0.40
C LEU A 156 1.27 14.62 0.61
N ASP A 157 0.24 15.37 0.99
CA ASP A 157 0.36 16.43 1.99
C ASP A 157 0.73 15.87 3.38
N GLU A 158 0.21 14.71 3.75
CA GLU A 158 0.55 14.04 5.01
C GLU A 158 1.97 13.49 5.03
N LEU A 159 2.48 13.00 3.91
CA LEU A 159 3.80 12.37 3.80
C LEU A 159 4.87 13.33 3.28
N GLU A 160 4.54 14.56 2.92
CA GLU A 160 5.44 15.53 2.29
C GLU A 160 6.79 15.67 3.02
N ASN A 161 6.77 15.90 4.33
CA ASN A 161 7.99 16.01 5.11
C ASN A 161 8.81 14.71 5.15
N VAL A 162 8.16 13.57 5.15
CA VAL A 162 8.81 12.26 5.10
C VAL A 162 9.50 12.10 3.75
N ILE A 163 8.77 12.34 2.66
CA ILE A 163 9.25 12.24 1.28
C ILE A 163 10.43 13.18 1.03
N MET A 164 10.38 14.42 1.52
CA MET A 164 11.49 15.37 1.39
C MET A 164 12.77 14.86 2.04
N HIS A 165 12.72 14.33 3.26
CA HIS A 165 13.88 13.73 3.89
C HIS A 165 14.36 12.47 3.17
N GLY A 166 13.45 11.63 2.69
CA GLY A 166 13.76 10.45 1.90
C GLY A 166 14.46 10.76 0.58
N ALA A 167 14.04 11.81 -0.13
CA ALA A 167 14.70 12.24 -1.36
C ALA A 167 16.07 12.84 -1.08
N LEU A 168 16.21 13.71 -0.08
CA LEU A 168 17.46 14.39 0.25
C LEU A 168 18.56 13.41 0.71
N GLN A 169 18.24 12.36 1.46
CA GLN A 169 19.26 11.39 1.88
C GLN A 169 19.96 10.73 0.68
N HIS A 170 19.26 10.54 -0.43
CA HIS A 170 19.83 9.93 -1.64
C HIS A 170 20.46 10.97 -2.57
N LEU A 171 19.85 12.14 -2.73
CA LEU A 171 20.38 13.21 -3.57
C LEU A 171 21.74 13.70 -3.07
N LEU A 172 21.89 13.90 -1.75
CA LEU A 172 23.10 14.44 -1.15
C LEU A 172 24.29 13.44 -1.11
N VAL A 173 24.06 12.17 -1.45
CA VAL A 173 25.13 11.15 -1.56
C VAL A 173 25.63 10.99 -2.99
N LEU A 174 24.99 11.66 -3.98
CA LEU A 174 25.40 11.55 -5.38
C LEU A 174 26.86 11.98 -5.54
N PRO A 175 27.73 11.15 -6.17
CA PRO A 175 29.15 11.45 -6.29
C PRO A 175 29.38 12.64 -7.25
N ASP A 176 30.48 13.35 -7.03
CA ASP A 176 31.00 14.42 -7.91
C ASP A 176 29.99 15.54 -8.23
N ARG A 177 29.15 15.88 -7.24
CA ARG A 177 28.22 17.00 -7.33
C ARG A 177 28.57 18.07 -6.33
N THR A 178 28.37 19.35 -6.71
CA THR A 178 28.65 20.52 -5.86
C THR A 178 27.79 20.58 -4.61
N PHE A 179 26.64 19.92 -4.63
CA PHE A 179 25.70 19.83 -3.51
C PHE A 179 25.87 18.55 -2.65
N SER A 180 26.85 17.70 -2.97
CA SER A 180 27.07 16.45 -2.21
C SER A 180 27.55 16.76 -0.80
N ASP A 181 26.83 16.24 0.20
CA ASP A 181 27.12 16.39 1.61
C ASP A 181 26.70 15.11 2.36
N ARG A 182 27.68 14.28 2.70
CA ARG A 182 27.43 12.99 3.38
C ARG A 182 26.93 13.15 4.82
N GLU A 183 27.35 14.21 5.50
CA GLU A 183 26.91 14.45 6.87
C GLU A 183 25.44 14.87 6.89
N LEU A 184 25.09 15.79 6.02
CA LEU A 184 23.71 16.23 5.84
C LEU A 184 22.81 15.07 5.32
N ALA A 185 23.32 14.24 4.42
CA ALA A 185 22.61 13.03 3.98
C ALA A 185 22.30 12.08 5.15
N SER A 186 23.30 11.86 6.03
CA SER A 186 23.12 11.02 7.23
C SER A 186 22.08 11.61 8.19
N TYR A 187 22.07 12.94 8.36
CA TYR A 187 21.01 13.62 9.11
C TYR A 187 19.63 13.35 8.52
N HIS A 188 19.46 13.53 7.19
CA HIS A 188 18.19 13.28 6.52
C HIS A 188 17.75 11.82 6.60
N ALA A 189 18.68 10.87 6.52
CA ALA A 189 18.40 9.45 6.69
C ALA A 189 17.82 9.13 8.09
N LYS A 190 18.41 9.71 9.15
CA LYS A 190 17.89 9.56 10.51
C LYS A 190 16.50 10.17 10.66
N GLN A 191 16.28 11.39 10.10
CA GLN A 191 14.97 12.04 10.12
C GLN A 191 13.91 11.24 9.36
N PHE A 192 14.26 10.69 8.20
CA PHE A 192 13.39 9.84 7.42
C PHE A 192 12.93 8.62 8.20
N ALA A 193 13.88 7.86 8.76
CA ALA A 193 13.59 6.67 9.57
C ALA A 193 12.70 7.00 10.79
N PHE A 194 12.99 8.09 11.49
CA PHE A 194 12.21 8.54 12.64
C PHE A 194 10.77 8.87 12.26
N LYS A 195 10.60 9.71 11.23
CA LYS A 195 9.27 10.13 10.75
C LYS A 195 8.46 8.99 10.17
N LEU A 196 9.09 8.02 9.48
CA LEU A 196 8.43 6.79 9.03
C LEU A 196 7.87 6.00 10.21
N SER A 197 8.66 5.82 11.28
CA SER A 197 8.24 5.10 12.48
C SER A 197 7.07 5.80 13.19
N GLU A 198 7.13 7.12 13.32
CA GLU A 198 6.04 7.93 13.88
C GLU A 198 4.75 7.77 13.05
N ARG A 199 4.87 7.86 11.72
CA ARG A 199 3.71 7.71 10.82
C ARG A 199 3.13 6.30 10.88
N ARG A 200 3.96 5.26 10.88
CA ARG A 200 3.50 3.88 11.02
C ARG A 200 2.74 3.67 12.32
N ALA A 201 3.27 4.18 13.44
CA ALA A 201 2.58 4.11 14.73
C ALA A 201 1.21 4.81 14.67
N ARG A 202 1.13 6.01 14.10
CA ARG A 202 -0.13 6.74 13.91
C ARG A 202 -1.10 6.01 13.00
N THR A 203 -0.62 5.40 11.92
CA THR A 203 -1.44 4.60 11.00
C THR A 203 -2.03 3.38 11.70
N ASN A 204 -1.26 2.70 12.55
CA ASN A 204 -1.72 1.53 13.29
C ASN A 204 -2.73 1.88 14.40
N LEU A 205 -2.52 2.98 15.11
CA LEU A 205 -3.42 3.44 16.18
C LEU A 205 -4.73 4.01 15.63
N GLY A 206 -4.75 4.44 14.36
CA GLY A 206 -5.86 5.15 13.76
C GLY A 206 -6.07 6.54 14.36
N ALA A 207 -6.93 7.33 13.73
CA ALA A 207 -7.29 8.68 14.20
C ALA A 207 -8.18 8.66 15.46
N ALA A 208 -8.77 7.52 15.77
CA ALA A 208 -9.70 7.36 16.90
C ALA A 208 -9.01 7.25 18.28
N LYS A 209 -7.66 7.30 18.33
CA LYS A 209 -6.87 7.14 19.57
C LYS A 209 -7.29 5.92 20.43
N ALA A 210 -7.68 4.82 19.76
CA ALA A 210 -8.02 3.58 20.45
C ALA A 210 -6.81 3.08 21.25
N SER A 211 -7.03 2.73 22.53
CA SER A 211 -5.97 2.14 23.35
C SER A 211 -5.62 0.76 22.82
N MET A 212 -4.34 0.50 22.56
CA MET A 212 -3.86 -0.85 22.26
C MET A 212 -4.00 -1.72 23.50
N ARG A 213 -4.88 -2.72 23.47
CA ARG A 213 -4.96 -3.77 24.49
C ARG A 213 -4.04 -4.91 24.07
N VAL A 214 -3.00 -5.12 24.84
CA VAL A 214 -2.21 -6.36 24.76
C VAL A 214 -3.01 -7.41 25.52
N GLN A 215 -3.57 -8.40 24.83
CA GLN A 215 -4.09 -9.60 25.47
C GLN A 215 -2.95 -10.58 25.65
N ALA A 216 -2.62 -10.89 26.91
CA ALA A 216 -1.70 -11.98 27.20
C ALA A 216 -2.35 -13.31 26.75
N GLN A 217 -1.69 -14.02 25.83
CA GLN A 217 -2.08 -15.40 25.52
C GLN A 217 -1.79 -16.26 26.75
N LYS A 218 -2.83 -16.90 27.29
CA LYS A 218 -2.64 -17.96 28.28
C LYS A 218 -2.08 -19.18 27.55
N PHE A 219 -0.82 -19.47 27.80
CA PHE A 219 -0.26 -20.78 27.47
C PHE A 219 -0.86 -21.79 28.44
N ALA A 220 -1.61 -22.74 27.92
CA ALA A 220 -2.11 -23.92 28.64
C ALA A 220 -1.11 -25.06 28.44
#